data_3eef3c9e11a569861d7044dfa8c47d84
#
_entry.id   3eef3c9e11a569861d7044dfa8c47d84
#
_cell.length_a   1.000
_cell.length_b   1.000
_cell.length_c   1.000
_cell.angle_alpha   90.00
_cell.angle_beta   90.00
_cell.angle_gamma   90.00
#
_symmetry.space_group_name_H-M   'P 1'
#
loop_
_entity.id
_entity.type
_entity.pdbx_description
1 polymer ?
#
loop_
_entity_poly.entity_id
_entity_poly.type
_entity_poly.pdbx_seq_one_letter_code
_entity_poly.pdbx_strand_id
1 'polypeptide(L)' 'MYTIGQVSEIFHLPISTLRYYDKQGFFPDLKRKGNVRYFSENELEALRIIEC' A
#
# COMPACT_ATOMS: atom_id res chain seq x y z
N MET A 1 -1.50 -0.30 -11.89
CA MET A 1 -1.47 -0.75 -10.50
C MET A 1 -0.04 -0.98 -10.05
N TYR A 2 0.21 -0.85 -8.76
CA TYR A 2 1.54 -0.95 -8.19
C TYR A 2 1.60 -2.11 -7.21
N THR A 3 2.69 -2.88 -7.26
CA THR A 3 2.90 -3.92 -6.25
C THR A 3 3.34 -3.27 -4.94
N ILE A 4 3.24 -4.03 -3.84
CA ILE A 4 3.68 -3.53 -2.54
C ILE A 4 5.16 -3.17 -2.55
N GLY A 5 5.97 -3.93 -3.30
CA GLY A 5 7.39 -3.62 -3.44
C GLY A 5 7.62 -2.30 -4.16
N GLN A 6 6.85 -2.02 -5.22
CA GLN A 6 6.96 -0.76 -5.93
C GLN A 6 6.54 0.41 -5.05
N VAL A 7 5.46 0.26 -4.30
CA VAL A 7 4.99 1.31 -3.39
C VAL A 7 6.03 1.56 -2.30
N SER A 8 6.63 0.50 -1.78
CA SER A 8 7.70 0.61 -0.79
C SER A 8 8.83 1.49 -1.30
N GLU A 9 9.24 1.32 -2.56
CA GLU A 9 10.30 2.13 -3.15
C GLU A 9 9.85 3.56 -3.40
N ILE A 10 8.63 3.74 -3.91
CA ILE A 10 8.12 5.07 -4.22
C ILE A 10 8.06 5.95 -2.98
N PHE A 11 7.61 5.38 -1.87
CA PHE A 11 7.41 6.11 -0.63
C PHE A 11 8.57 5.99 0.35
N HIS A 12 9.59 5.21 0.01
CA HIS A 12 10.73 4.95 0.90
C HIS A 12 10.28 4.39 2.25
N LEU A 13 9.32 3.48 2.21
CA LEU A 13 8.79 2.84 3.40
C LEU A 13 9.10 1.35 3.40
N PRO A 14 9.37 0.76 4.57
CA PRO A 14 9.52 -0.69 4.64
C PRO A 14 8.22 -1.39 4.25
N ILE A 15 8.32 -2.55 3.62
CA ILE A 15 7.14 -3.33 3.27
C ILE A 15 6.32 -3.68 4.51
N SER A 16 6.99 -3.93 5.63
CA SER A 16 6.31 -4.23 6.89
C SER A 16 5.39 -3.09 7.32
N THR A 17 5.78 -1.85 7.08
CA THR A 17 4.94 -0.69 7.41
C THR A 17 3.68 -0.68 6.54
N LEU A 18 3.83 -0.99 5.25
CA LEU A 18 2.68 -1.04 4.34
C LEU A 18 1.73 -2.17 4.73
N ARG A 19 2.28 -3.30 5.12
CA ARG A 19 1.46 -4.42 5.59
C ARG A 19 0.72 -4.07 6.88
N TYR A 20 1.36 -3.32 7.75
CA TYR A 20 0.74 -2.84 8.98
C TYR A 20 -0.46 -1.95 8.65
N TYR A 21 -0.31 -1.03 7.71
CA TYR A 21 -1.41 -0.15 7.33
C TYR A 21 -2.57 -0.95 6.73
N ASP A 22 -2.26 -1.94 5.91
CA ASP A 22 -3.27 -2.82 5.35
C ASP A 22 -4.03 -3.53 6.47
N LYS A 23 -3.30 -4.04 7.46
CA LYS A 23 -3.90 -4.73 8.59
C LYS A 23 -4.80 -3.81 9.40
N GLN A 24 -4.45 -2.53 9.49
CA GLN A 24 -5.26 -1.56 10.23
C GLN A 24 -6.50 -1.10 9.48
N GLY A 25 -6.65 -1.52 8.22
CA GLY A 25 -7.84 -1.20 7.45
C GLY A 25 -7.78 0.11 6.69
N PHE A 26 -6.59 0.67 6.49
CA PHE A 26 -6.45 1.91 5.72
C PHE A 26 -6.72 1.72 4.24
N PHE A 27 -6.67 0.49 3.77
CA PHE A 27 -6.89 0.17 2.35
C PHE A 27 -7.98 -0.88 2.21
N PRO A 28 -9.24 -0.51 2.46
CA PRO A 28 -10.33 -1.50 2.45
C PRO A 28 -10.58 -2.13 1.10
N ASP A 29 -10.22 -1.43 0.01
CA ASP A 29 -10.40 -1.94 -1.35
C ASP A 29 -9.14 -2.49 -1.95
N LEU A 30 -8.14 -2.77 -1.14
CA LEU A 30 -6.87 -3.27 -1.62
C LEU A 30 -7.05 -4.62 -2.31
N LYS A 31 -6.55 -4.70 -3.53
CA LYS A 31 -6.66 -5.93 -4.32
C LYS A 31 -5.47 -6.84 -4.06
N ARG A 32 -5.74 -8.13 -4.03
CA ARG A 32 -4.70 -9.14 -3.88
C ARG A 32 -4.83 -10.14 -5.00
N LYS A 33 -3.69 -10.54 -5.52
CA LYS A 33 -3.63 -11.59 -6.52
C LYS A 33 -2.55 -12.57 -6.08
N GLY A 34 -2.96 -13.76 -5.69
CA GLY A 34 -2.03 -14.68 -5.05
C GLY A 34 -1.55 -14.10 -3.74
N ASN A 35 -0.24 -14.03 -3.57
CA ASN A 35 0.36 -13.47 -2.36
C ASN A 35 0.81 -12.03 -2.55
N VAL A 36 0.45 -11.40 -3.67
CA VAL A 36 0.90 -10.05 -4.00
C VAL A 36 -0.23 -9.07 -3.78
N ARG A 37 0.08 -7.98 -3.07
CA ARG A 37 -0.86 -6.89 -2.87
C ARG A 37 -0.66 -5.85 -3.96
N TYR A 38 -1.76 -5.38 -4.54
CA TYR A 38 -1.73 -4.38 -5.60
C TYR A 38 -2.41 -3.11 -5.12
N PHE A 39 -1.71 -2.01 -5.27
CA PHE A 39 -2.21 -0.69 -4.87
C PHE A 39 -2.63 0.08 -6.11
N SER A 40 -3.83 0.64 -6.09
CA SER A 40 -4.27 1.55 -7.14
C SER A 40 -3.86 2.97 -6.78
N GLU A 41 -4.11 3.91 -7.69
CA GLU A 41 -3.81 5.30 -7.40
C GLU A 41 -4.58 5.83 -6.21
N ASN A 42 -5.80 5.32 -5.98
CA ASN A 42 -6.58 5.71 -4.81
C ASN A 42 -5.87 5.32 -3.52
N GLU A 43 -5.27 4.14 -3.47
CA GLU A 43 -4.52 3.71 -2.31
C GLU A 43 -3.25 4.53 -2.13
N LEU A 44 -2.60 4.91 -3.23
CA LEU A 44 -1.43 5.78 -3.14
C LEU A 44 -1.80 7.15 -2.59
N GLU A 45 -2.94 7.69 -3.00
CA GLU A 45 -3.42 8.97 -2.47
C GLU A 45 -3.68 8.87 -0.96
N ALA A 46 -4.33 7.79 -0.52
CA ALA A 46 -4.58 7.57 0.89
C ALA A 46 -3.27 7.48 1.66
N LEU A 47 -2.29 6.78 1.10
CA LEU A 47 -0.99 6.63 1.74
C LEU A 47 -0.27 7.96 1.86
N ARG A 48 -0.37 8.82 0.85
CA ARG A 48 0.23 10.15 0.90
C ARG A 48 -0.36 10.98 2.03
N ILE A 49 -1.67 10.87 2.24
CA ILE A 49 -2.34 11.57 3.33
C ILE A 49 -1.86 11.04 4.68
N ILE A 50 -1.73 9.72 4.80
CA ILE A 50 -1.27 9.09 6.04
C ILE A 50 0.15 9.53 6.38
N GLU A 51 1.02 9.62 5.37
CA GLU A 51 2.42 9.94 5.57
C GLU A 51 2.70 11.44 5.66
N CYS A 52 1.72 12.25 5.42
CA CYS A 52 1.90 13.70 5.40
C CYS A 52 2.09 14.30 6.81
#